data_dfaf830e990ee33ed2d4875fb96a5dfb
#
_entry.id   dfaf830e990ee33ed2d4875fb96a5dfb
#
_cell.length_a   1.000
_cell.length_b   1.000
_cell.length_c   1.000
_cell.angle_alpha   90.00
_cell.angle_beta   90.00
_cell.angle_gamma   90.00
#
_symmetry.space_group_name_H-M   'P 1'
#
loop_
_entity.id
_entity.type
_entity.pdbx_description
1 polymer ?
#
loop_
_entity_poly.entity_id
_entity_poly.type
_entity_poly.pdbx_seq_one_letter_code
_entity_poly.pdbx_strand_id
1 'polypeptide(L)'
;MSACQRQAAPLPHERHQGARPRLHNRDRGKAVRLLDFRFNGWGEKFEANLDNAINRSLYINKVVTGEYIDHNDFVLEGGSIESDGQGTVLTTSQCLLAPHRNQPLSRQDIELKLKDYLGADRILWLDYGHLEGDDTDGHIDTLVRTAPGNTLLYVRCTDKQDSHYTDLHQMEEQLKTLRTADGRPYRLLPLPMPRPIYDGDDRLPATYANFVIINGAVIYPTYGQPDLDAEAERVIGEAFPGRELIGIDSRTVIRQHGSLHCCTMQLFS
;
A
#
# COMPACT_ATOMS: atom_id res chain seq x y z
N MET A 1 8.32 6.86 20.43
CA MET A 1 8.54 5.70 19.59
C MET A 1 7.22 5.26 19.01
N SER A 2 7.15 5.18 17.85
CA SER A 2 6.26 5.17 16.73
C SER A 2 4.91 4.48 16.93
N ALA A 3 3.85 5.25 17.20
CA ALA A 3 2.46 4.84 17.09
C ALA A 3 1.97 4.86 15.61
N CYS A 4 2.88 4.91 14.65
CA CYS A 4 2.57 5.42 13.31
C CYS A 4 2.30 4.35 12.25
N GLN A 5 2.14 3.06 12.55
CA GLN A 5 2.05 2.09 11.46
C GLN A 5 1.12 0.92 11.72
N ARG A 6 -0.17 1.23 11.85
CA ARG A 6 -1.18 0.18 11.79
C ARG A 6 -2.27 0.54 10.85
N GLN A 7 -2.29 -0.21 9.81
CA GLN A 7 -3.41 -0.21 8.89
C GLN A 7 -4.25 -1.46 9.17
N ALA A 8 -5.45 -1.30 9.69
CA ALA A 8 -6.48 -2.28 9.42
C ALA A 8 -6.61 -2.30 7.90
N ALA A 9 -6.55 -3.47 7.27
CA ALA A 9 -6.69 -3.58 5.84
C ALA A 9 -8.01 -2.91 5.42
N PRO A 10 -7.99 -1.83 4.63
CA PRO A 10 -9.20 -1.22 4.17
C PRO A 10 -9.86 -2.15 3.16
N LEU A 11 -11.07 -2.60 3.47
CA LEU A 11 -11.93 -3.13 2.43
C LEU A 11 -12.31 -1.98 1.50
N PRO A 12 -12.26 -2.17 0.18
CA PRO A 12 -12.36 -1.09 -0.79
C PRO A 12 -13.78 -0.60 -0.93
N HIS A 13 -14.07 0.58 -0.43
CA HIS A 13 -15.28 1.33 -0.74
C HIS A 13 -15.00 2.81 -0.97
N GLU A 14 -14.31 3.12 -2.04
CA GLU A 14 -14.48 4.42 -2.66
C GLU A 14 -15.38 4.29 -3.88
N ARG A 15 -16.52 5.00 -3.83
CA ARG A 15 -17.41 5.14 -5.00
C ARG A 15 -16.70 5.99 -6.05
N HIS A 16 -16.09 5.34 -7.02
CA HIS A 16 -15.76 5.99 -8.28
C HIS A 16 -17.02 6.05 -9.13
N GLN A 17 -17.52 7.25 -9.40
CA GLN A 17 -18.59 7.45 -10.39
C GLN A 17 -18.04 7.02 -11.76
N GLY A 18 -18.54 5.91 -12.30
CA GLY A 18 -18.23 5.52 -13.68
C GLY A 18 -18.23 4.04 -14.01
N ALA A 19 -18.05 3.15 -13.08
CA ALA A 19 -18.16 1.71 -13.36
C ALA A 19 -18.85 0.99 -12.19
N ARG A 20 -19.81 0.16 -12.48
CA ARG A 20 -20.52 -0.64 -11.45
C ARG A 20 -19.67 -1.86 -11.09
N PRO A 21 -19.00 -1.91 -9.94
CA PRO A 21 -18.28 -3.11 -9.50
C PRO A 21 -19.25 -4.19 -9.04
N ARG A 22 -19.00 -5.43 -9.39
CA ARG A 22 -19.81 -6.57 -8.95
C ARG A 22 -19.81 -6.77 -7.43
N LEU A 23 -18.81 -6.29 -6.72
CA LEU A 23 -18.73 -6.31 -5.24
C LEU A 23 -19.72 -5.36 -4.57
N HIS A 24 -20.14 -4.28 -5.22
CA HIS A 24 -21.11 -3.30 -4.69
C HIS A 24 -22.53 -3.82 -4.54
N ASN A 25 -22.93 -4.88 -5.24
CA ASN A 25 -24.27 -5.43 -5.13
C ASN A 25 -24.46 -6.36 -3.92
N ARG A 26 -23.41 -6.73 -3.20
CA ARG A 26 -23.54 -7.57 -2.00
C ARG A 26 -23.71 -6.78 -0.70
N ASP A 27 -23.34 -5.51 -0.66
CA ASP A 27 -23.19 -4.77 0.61
C ASP A 27 -24.10 -3.55 0.81
N ARG A 28 -25.10 -3.33 -0.03
CA ARG A 28 -26.12 -2.33 0.29
C ARG A 28 -26.94 -2.82 1.49
N GLY A 29 -26.54 -2.38 2.69
CA GLY A 29 -27.21 -2.70 3.95
C GLY A 29 -26.47 -3.69 4.85
N LYS A 30 -25.26 -4.12 4.51
CA LYS A 30 -24.42 -4.89 5.45
C LYS A 30 -23.62 -3.98 6.37
N ALA A 31 -23.47 -4.42 7.62
CA ALA A 31 -22.62 -3.74 8.59
C ALA A 31 -21.16 -3.66 8.08
N VAL A 32 -20.49 -2.56 8.42
CA VAL A 32 -19.04 -2.41 8.20
C VAL A 32 -18.32 -3.54 8.95
N ARG A 33 -17.46 -4.26 8.28
CA ARG A 33 -16.63 -5.31 8.88
C ARG A 33 -15.26 -4.75 9.22
N LEU A 34 -14.84 -4.93 10.45
CA LEU A 34 -13.55 -4.53 10.99
C LEU A 34 -12.66 -5.75 11.08
N LEU A 35 -11.78 -5.95 10.11
CA LEU A 35 -10.88 -7.10 10.06
C LEU A 35 -9.63 -6.75 10.86
N ASP A 36 -9.35 -7.53 11.90
CA ASP A 36 -8.19 -7.35 12.76
C ASP A 36 -7.17 -8.46 12.52
N PHE A 37 -6.10 -8.12 11.84
CA PHE A 37 -4.98 -9.00 11.52
C PHE A 37 -3.84 -8.83 12.51
N ARG A 38 -3.07 -9.90 12.71
CA ARG A 38 -1.90 -9.86 13.56
C ARG A 38 -0.83 -8.93 12.98
N PHE A 39 -0.37 -8.02 13.82
CA PHE A 39 0.85 -7.26 13.59
C PHE A 39 1.96 -7.78 14.51
N ASN A 40 3.10 -8.15 13.94
CA ASN A 40 4.21 -8.72 14.67
C ASN A 40 5.53 -7.95 14.52
N GLY A 41 5.44 -6.63 14.27
CA GLY A 41 6.62 -5.78 14.16
C GLY A 41 7.43 -6.04 12.89
N TRP A 42 6.75 -6.18 11.74
CA TRP A 42 7.33 -6.43 10.41
C TRP A 42 8.22 -7.69 10.36
N GLY A 43 7.68 -8.80 10.81
CA GLY A 43 8.40 -10.05 10.83
C GLY A 43 9.31 -10.19 12.06
N GLU A 44 8.83 -9.76 13.23
CA GLU A 44 9.50 -9.88 14.54
C GLU A 44 10.79 -9.04 14.67
N LYS A 45 10.96 -8.00 13.83
CA LYS A 45 12.09 -7.07 13.95
C LYS A 45 11.96 -6.17 15.18
N PHE A 46 10.73 -5.90 15.63
CA PHE A 46 10.42 -5.02 16.76
C PHE A 46 9.37 -5.63 17.67
N GLU A 47 9.41 -5.28 18.98
CA GLU A 47 8.32 -5.60 19.88
C GLU A 47 7.02 -4.89 19.43
N ALA A 48 5.94 -5.66 19.31
CA ALA A 48 4.69 -5.17 18.74
C ALA A 48 3.44 -5.49 19.57
N ASN A 49 3.59 -6.01 20.79
CA ASN A 49 2.45 -6.44 21.59
C ASN A 49 1.44 -5.32 21.89
N LEU A 50 1.93 -4.13 22.26
CA LEU A 50 1.06 -2.96 22.51
C LEU A 50 0.43 -2.46 21.21
N ASP A 51 1.22 -2.50 20.17
CA ASP A 51 0.76 -2.12 18.88
C ASP A 51 -0.28 -3.12 18.33
N ASN A 52 -0.13 -4.42 18.47
CA ASN A 52 -1.13 -5.40 18.07
C ASN A 52 -2.45 -5.27 18.83
N ALA A 53 -2.49 -4.63 19.98
CA ALA A 53 -3.68 -4.42 20.78
C ALA A 53 -4.50 -3.18 20.38
N ILE A 54 -3.99 -2.30 19.50
CA ILE A 54 -4.64 -1.01 19.19
C ILE A 54 -6.01 -1.21 18.53
N ASN A 55 -6.10 -2.05 17.49
CA ASN A 55 -7.35 -2.26 16.75
C ASN A 55 -8.48 -2.74 17.69
N ARG A 56 -8.18 -3.74 18.50
CA ARG A 56 -9.12 -4.25 19.50
C ARG A 56 -9.51 -3.18 20.53
N SER A 57 -8.54 -2.37 20.95
CA SER A 57 -8.80 -1.26 21.90
C SER A 57 -9.72 -0.21 21.30
N LEU A 58 -9.50 0.17 20.03
CA LEU A 58 -10.37 1.12 19.32
C LEU A 58 -11.81 0.58 19.21
N TYR A 59 -11.97 -0.70 18.94
CA TYR A 59 -13.29 -1.34 18.87
C TYR A 59 -13.99 -1.38 20.24
N ILE A 60 -13.30 -1.87 21.29
CA ILE A 60 -13.86 -1.97 22.64
C ILE A 60 -14.27 -0.59 23.18
N ASN A 61 -13.46 0.43 22.92
CA ASN A 61 -13.75 1.81 23.35
C ASN A 61 -14.73 2.53 22.40
N LYS A 62 -15.31 1.84 21.40
CA LYS A 62 -16.29 2.38 20.46
C LYS A 62 -15.81 3.59 19.66
N VAL A 63 -14.50 3.71 19.45
CA VAL A 63 -13.91 4.70 18.56
C VAL A 63 -14.23 4.34 17.11
N VAL A 64 -14.26 3.04 16.80
CA VAL A 64 -14.70 2.47 15.53
C VAL A 64 -15.92 1.58 15.79
N THR A 65 -16.84 1.53 14.82
CA THR A 65 -18.09 0.75 14.93
C THR A 65 -18.25 -0.16 13.72
N GLY A 66 -18.70 -1.39 13.95
CA GLY A 66 -18.88 -2.39 12.90
C GLY A 66 -18.90 -3.81 13.46
N GLU A 67 -18.90 -4.79 12.59
CA GLU A 67 -18.71 -6.20 12.94
C GLU A 67 -17.21 -6.48 13.08
N TYR A 68 -16.74 -6.72 14.29
CA TYR A 68 -15.33 -7.06 14.55
C TYR A 68 -15.06 -8.52 14.22
N ILE A 69 -14.04 -8.76 13.39
CA ILE A 69 -13.61 -10.10 12.99
C ILE A 69 -12.13 -10.24 13.29
N ASP A 70 -11.83 -11.21 14.15
CA ASP A 70 -10.47 -11.51 14.58
C ASP A 70 -9.80 -12.48 13.60
N HIS A 71 -8.74 -12.01 12.96
CA HIS A 71 -7.84 -12.76 12.08
C HIS A 71 -6.39 -12.74 12.60
N ASN A 72 -6.20 -12.69 13.92
CA ASN A 72 -4.87 -12.69 14.53
C ASN A 72 -4.11 -14.01 14.39
N ASP A 73 -4.69 -15.01 13.73
CA ASP A 73 -4.00 -16.21 13.24
C ASP A 73 -3.19 -15.95 11.94
N PHE A 74 -3.31 -14.77 11.35
CA PHE A 74 -2.65 -14.40 10.09
C PHE A 74 -2.00 -13.02 10.20
N VAL A 75 -0.69 -12.94 9.89
CA VAL A 75 0.05 -11.69 9.88
C VAL A 75 -0.23 -10.94 8.58
N LEU A 76 -0.82 -9.75 8.68
CA LEU A 76 -1.06 -8.88 7.53
C LEU A 76 -0.93 -7.42 7.93
N GLU A 77 -0.05 -6.73 7.24
CA GLU A 77 0.19 -5.30 7.38
C GLU A 77 -0.58 -4.55 6.28
N GLY A 78 -1.21 -3.42 6.61
CA GLY A 78 -2.00 -2.68 5.62
C GLY A 78 -1.20 -2.22 4.40
N GLY A 79 0.03 -1.78 4.61
CA GLY A 79 0.93 -1.38 3.52
C GLY A 79 1.42 -2.53 2.65
N SER A 80 1.25 -3.80 3.08
CA SER A 80 1.63 -4.97 2.30
C SER A 80 0.63 -5.32 1.19
N ILE A 81 -0.52 -4.68 1.17
CA ILE A 81 -1.56 -4.91 0.17
C ILE A 81 -2.03 -3.60 -0.47
N GLU A 82 -2.40 -3.66 -1.73
CA GLU A 82 -3.04 -2.57 -2.47
C GLU A 82 -4.25 -3.12 -3.22
N SER A 83 -5.40 -2.44 -3.16
CA SER A 83 -6.64 -2.92 -3.75
C SER A 83 -7.22 -1.94 -4.75
N ASP A 84 -7.76 -2.47 -5.87
CA ASP A 84 -8.49 -1.67 -6.87
C ASP A 84 -9.95 -1.43 -6.49
N GLY A 85 -10.41 -1.99 -5.37
CA GLY A 85 -11.82 -1.93 -4.98
C GLY A 85 -12.77 -2.73 -5.87
N GLN A 86 -12.24 -3.53 -6.79
CA GLN A 86 -13.02 -4.28 -7.78
C GLN A 86 -12.68 -5.78 -7.77
N GLY A 87 -12.16 -6.27 -6.64
CA GLY A 87 -11.82 -7.66 -6.43
C GLY A 87 -10.37 -8.05 -6.75
N THR A 88 -9.52 -7.10 -7.17
CA THR A 88 -8.08 -7.34 -7.32
C THR A 88 -7.33 -6.78 -6.13
N VAL A 89 -6.44 -7.58 -5.56
CA VAL A 89 -5.46 -7.17 -4.56
C VAL A 89 -4.07 -7.42 -5.11
N LEU A 90 -3.19 -6.44 -4.97
CA LEU A 90 -1.78 -6.55 -5.29
C LEU A 90 -0.97 -6.67 -3.99
N THR A 91 0.11 -7.42 -4.04
CA THR A 91 1.06 -7.59 -2.93
C THR A 91 2.45 -7.92 -3.45
N THR A 92 3.44 -7.98 -2.57
CA THR A 92 4.80 -8.40 -2.91
C THR A 92 5.12 -9.78 -2.32
N SER A 93 5.89 -10.58 -3.04
CA SER A 93 6.38 -11.85 -2.53
C SER A 93 7.44 -11.64 -1.44
N GLN A 94 8.24 -10.59 -1.58
CA GLN A 94 9.26 -10.24 -0.61
C GLN A 94 8.65 -10.00 0.79
N CYS A 95 7.49 -9.35 0.88
CA CYS A 95 6.82 -9.09 2.13
C CYS A 95 6.07 -10.33 2.65
N LEU A 96 5.08 -10.85 1.93
CA LEU A 96 4.19 -11.87 2.48
C LEU A 96 4.82 -13.25 2.61
N LEU A 97 5.89 -13.54 1.86
CA LEU A 97 6.67 -14.76 1.97
C LEU A 97 7.93 -14.60 2.84
N ALA A 98 8.14 -13.40 3.44
CA ALA A 98 9.27 -13.16 4.32
C ALA A 98 9.25 -14.12 5.54
N PRO A 99 10.41 -14.47 6.09
CA PRO A 99 10.50 -15.19 7.35
C PRO A 99 9.70 -14.49 8.46
N HIS A 100 9.22 -15.26 9.43
CA HIS A 100 8.51 -14.76 10.62
C HIS A 100 7.18 -14.04 10.36
N ARG A 101 6.59 -14.15 9.14
CA ARG A 101 5.22 -13.69 8.91
C ARG A 101 4.23 -14.85 8.95
N ASN A 102 4.09 -15.60 7.87
CA ASN A 102 3.03 -16.60 7.74
C ASN A 102 3.55 -18.03 7.47
N GLN A 103 4.84 -18.29 7.64
CA GLN A 103 5.36 -19.65 7.47
C GLN A 103 4.73 -20.65 8.46
N PRO A 104 4.47 -21.88 8.05
CA PRO A 104 4.93 -22.52 6.81
C PRO A 104 4.00 -22.39 5.60
N LEU A 105 3.10 -21.39 5.57
CA LEU A 105 2.14 -21.22 4.48
C LEU A 105 2.86 -20.96 3.15
N SER A 106 2.43 -21.68 2.11
CA SER A 106 2.87 -21.41 0.74
C SER A 106 2.21 -20.14 0.16
N ARG A 107 2.74 -19.65 -0.95
CA ARG A 107 2.10 -18.56 -1.73
C ARG A 107 0.62 -18.86 -2.04
N GLN A 108 0.32 -20.10 -2.40
CA GLN A 108 -1.04 -20.51 -2.72
C GLN A 108 -1.96 -20.49 -1.47
N ASP A 109 -1.45 -20.93 -0.31
CA ASP A 109 -2.21 -20.87 0.94
C ASP A 109 -2.52 -19.43 1.34
N ILE A 110 -1.53 -18.54 1.21
CA ILE A 110 -1.69 -17.09 1.46
C ILE A 110 -2.72 -16.49 0.51
N GLU A 111 -2.68 -16.81 -0.79
CA GLU A 111 -3.68 -16.34 -1.75
C GLU A 111 -5.11 -16.75 -1.36
N LEU A 112 -5.30 -18.00 -0.93
CA LEU A 112 -6.61 -18.51 -0.49
C LEU A 112 -7.10 -17.73 0.72
N LYS A 113 -6.24 -17.49 1.71
CA LYS A 113 -6.58 -16.70 2.90
C LYS A 113 -6.91 -15.24 2.54
N LEU A 114 -6.11 -14.58 1.69
CA LEU A 114 -6.39 -13.21 1.27
C LEU A 114 -7.72 -13.10 0.51
N LYS A 115 -8.03 -14.05 -0.37
CA LYS A 115 -9.31 -14.09 -1.07
C LYS A 115 -10.49 -14.27 -0.11
N ASP A 116 -10.35 -15.14 0.86
CA ASP A 116 -11.40 -15.38 1.86
C ASP A 116 -11.61 -14.19 2.79
N TYR A 117 -10.53 -13.69 3.38
CA TYR A 117 -10.57 -12.61 4.37
C TYR A 117 -10.96 -11.27 3.78
N LEU A 118 -10.38 -10.91 2.63
CA LEU A 118 -10.60 -9.62 1.97
C LEU A 118 -11.76 -9.66 0.97
N GLY A 119 -12.31 -10.83 0.66
CA GLY A 119 -13.32 -10.99 -0.39
C GLY A 119 -12.76 -10.69 -1.78
N ALA A 120 -11.47 -10.90 -2.00
CA ALA A 120 -10.83 -10.67 -3.27
C ALA A 120 -11.09 -11.81 -4.26
N ASP A 121 -11.30 -11.49 -5.54
CA ASP A 121 -11.44 -12.48 -6.60
C ASP A 121 -10.06 -13.01 -7.04
N ARG A 122 -9.02 -12.16 -6.98
CA ARG A 122 -7.67 -12.49 -7.42
C ARG A 122 -6.61 -11.69 -6.70
N ILE A 123 -5.43 -12.31 -6.59
CA ILE A 123 -4.23 -11.70 -6.02
C ILE A 123 -3.17 -11.60 -7.11
N LEU A 124 -2.59 -10.42 -7.27
CA LEU A 124 -1.45 -10.17 -8.16
C LEU A 124 -0.20 -9.97 -7.30
N TRP A 125 0.84 -10.72 -7.62
CA TRP A 125 2.10 -10.67 -6.90
C TRP A 125 3.16 -9.94 -7.69
N LEU A 126 3.93 -9.09 -7.00
CA LEU A 126 5.19 -8.56 -7.50
C LEU A 126 6.34 -9.29 -6.80
N ASP A 127 7.26 -9.77 -7.61
CA ASP A 127 8.42 -10.52 -7.13
C ASP A 127 9.68 -9.65 -7.06
N TYR A 128 9.58 -8.42 -7.55
CA TYR A 128 10.65 -7.42 -7.62
C TYR A 128 10.17 -6.08 -7.06
N GLY A 129 11.11 -5.26 -6.67
CA GLY A 129 10.89 -3.92 -6.14
C GLY A 129 11.11 -3.86 -4.63
N HIS A 130 12.15 -3.13 -4.23
CA HIS A 130 12.36 -2.75 -2.84
C HIS A 130 13.05 -1.37 -2.79
N LEU A 131 13.04 -0.74 -1.63
CA LEU A 131 13.74 0.52 -1.39
C LEU A 131 14.75 0.32 -0.26
N GLU A 132 15.96 0.83 -0.44
CA GLU A 132 16.94 0.92 0.65
C GLU A 132 16.35 1.72 1.80
N GLY A 133 16.58 1.26 3.04
CA GLY A 133 16.01 1.85 4.24
C GLY A 133 14.56 1.46 4.52
N ASP A 134 13.93 0.62 3.70
CA ASP A 134 12.60 0.08 3.99
C ASP A 134 12.70 -1.09 4.99
N ASP A 135 12.13 -0.93 6.18
CA ASP A 135 12.10 -1.94 7.23
C ASP A 135 10.96 -2.97 7.06
N THR A 136 10.11 -2.79 6.05
CA THR A 136 8.86 -3.55 5.89
C THR A 136 9.00 -4.80 5.03
N ASP A 137 10.16 -5.05 4.43
CA ASP A 137 10.44 -6.09 3.44
C ASP A 137 9.67 -5.86 2.12
N GLY A 138 9.65 -4.62 1.63
CA GLY A 138 9.08 -4.29 0.33
C GLY A 138 7.54 -4.21 0.35
N HIS A 139 6.99 -3.41 1.25
CA HIS A 139 5.57 -3.05 1.22
C HIS A 139 5.17 -2.47 -0.13
N ILE A 140 4.04 -2.93 -0.67
CA ILE A 140 3.60 -2.50 -2.00
C ILE A 140 3.21 -1.03 -2.06
N ASP A 141 2.76 -0.44 -0.98
CA ASP A 141 2.35 0.97 -0.90
C ASP A 141 3.50 1.96 -1.08
N THR A 142 4.74 1.49 -1.00
CA THR A 142 5.95 2.27 -1.30
C THR A 142 6.38 2.13 -2.76
N LEU A 143 5.83 1.17 -3.49
CA LEU A 143 6.27 0.75 -4.82
C LEU A 143 5.22 0.99 -5.91
N VAL A 144 3.99 0.49 -5.69
CA VAL A 144 2.91 0.50 -6.70
C VAL A 144 1.58 0.82 -6.04
N ARG A 145 0.82 1.73 -6.66
CA ARG A 145 -0.50 2.14 -6.18
C ARG A 145 -1.54 2.03 -7.29
N THR A 146 -2.75 1.67 -6.92
CA THR A 146 -3.89 1.63 -7.83
C THR A 146 -4.55 3.00 -7.99
N ALA A 147 -5.10 3.23 -9.19
CA ALA A 147 -5.88 4.42 -9.49
C ALA A 147 -7.06 4.08 -10.43
N PRO A 148 -8.04 4.98 -10.61
CA PRO A 148 -9.16 4.77 -11.51
C PRO A 148 -8.76 4.37 -12.92
N GLY A 149 -9.64 3.62 -13.61
CA GLY A 149 -9.43 3.25 -15.01
C GLY A 149 -8.37 2.18 -15.24
N ASN A 150 -8.23 1.24 -14.30
CA ASN A 150 -7.22 0.18 -14.38
C ASN A 150 -5.79 0.73 -14.53
N THR A 151 -5.49 1.77 -13.76
CA THR A 151 -4.19 2.45 -13.77
C THR A 151 -3.36 2.00 -12.57
N LEU A 152 -2.08 1.76 -12.79
CA LEU A 152 -1.07 1.54 -11.75
C LEU A 152 -0.04 2.67 -11.82
N LEU A 153 0.14 3.38 -10.72
CA LEU A 153 1.28 4.27 -10.52
C LEU A 153 2.40 3.43 -9.89
N TYR A 154 3.63 3.61 -10.35
CA TYR A 154 4.75 2.84 -9.82
C TYR A 154 6.03 3.66 -9.81
N VAL A 155 6.91 3.38 -8.86
CA VAL A 155 8.21 4.04 -8.77
C VAL A 155 9.12 3.54 -9.87
N ARG A 156 9.74 4.46 -10.61
CA ARG A 156 10.70 4.14 -11.69
C ARG A 156 12.03 4.83 -11.45
N CYS A 157 13.09 4.03 -11.31
CA CYS A 157 14.45 4.51 -11.32
C CYS A 157 14.98 4.55 -12.77
N THR A 158 15.50 5.71 -13.19
CA THR A 158 16.09 5.88 -14.54
C THR A 158 17.61 5.96 -14.51
N ASP A 159 18.20 6.17 -13.34
CA ASP A 159 19.65 6.20 -13.16
C ASP A 159 20.19 4.78 -13.04
N LYS A 160 20.92 4.35 -14.05
CA LYS A 160 21.54 3.00 -14.11
C LYS A 160 22.64 2.80 -13.07
N GLN A 161 23.13 3.85 -12.44
CA GLN A 161 24.14 3.77 -11.40
C GLN A 161 23.53 3.69 -10.00
N ASP A 162 22.22 3.98 -9.86
CA ASP A 162 21.52 3.83 -8.59
C ASP A 162 21.32 2.35 -8.28
N SER A 163 21.55 1.97 -7.01
CA SER A 163 21.38 0.59 -6.52
C SER A 163 20.00 0.01 -6.76
N HIS A 164 18.95 0.85 -6.79
CA HIS A 164 17.57 0.44 -7.05
C HIS A 164 17.27 0.13 -8.52
N TYR A 165 18.13 0.57 -9.47
CA TYR A 165 17.80 0.51 -10.90
C TYR A 165 17.39 -0.88 -11.35
N THR A 166 18.21 -1.87 -11.04
CA THR A 166 17.99 -3.24 -11.54
C THR A 166 16.69 -3.83 -11.06
N ASP A 167 16.41 -3.71 -9.77
CA ASP A 167 15.23 -4.31 -9.15
C ASP A 167 13.93 -3.58 -9.54
N LEU A 168 13.94 -2.24 -9.52
CA LEU A 168 12.79 -1.45 -9.98
C LEU A 168 12.54 -1.60 -11.49
N HIS A 169 13.57 -1.83 -12.30
CA HIS A 169 13.39 -2.13 -13.71
C HIS A 169 12.75 -3.50 -13.92
N GLN A 170 13.15 -4.52 -13.16
CA GLN A 170 12.51 -5.84 -13.18
C GLN A 170 11.04 -5.76 -12.74
N MET A 171 10.74 -4.97 -11.72
CA MET A 171 9.37 -4.67 -11.31
C MET A 171 8.57 -4.04 -12.46
N GLU A 172 9.12 -3.04 -13.15
CA GLU A 172 8.45 -2.43 -14.31
C GLU A 172 8.16 -3.45 -15.41
N GLU A 173 9.12 -4.31 -15.76
CA GLU A 173 8.89 -5.38 -16.75
C GLU A 173 7.81 -6.35 -16.29
N GLN A 174 7.78 -6.71 -15.00
CA GLN A 174 6.72 -7.55 -14.45
C GLN A 174 5.36 -6.85 -14.52
N LEU A 175 5.25 -5.57 -14.19
CA LEU A 175 4.01 -4.79 -14.28
C LEU A 175 3.43 -4.80 -15.70
N LYS A 176 4.25 -4.75 -16.74
CA LYS A 176 3.83 -4.84 -18.15
C LYS A 176 3.16 -6.19 -18.49
N THR A 177 3.47 -7.24 -17.74
CA THR A 177 2.85 -8.56 -17.92
C THR A 177 1.49 -8.70 -17.23
N LEU A 178 1.20 -7.87 -16.22
CA LEU A 178 -0.04 -7.95 -15.49
C LEU A 178 -1.25 -7.62 -16.37
N ARG A 179 -2.36 -8.26 -16.06
CA ARG A 179 -3.63 -8.06 -16.79
C ARG A 179 -4.73 -7.70 -15.82
N THR A 180 -5.62 -6.85 -16.26
CA THR A 180 -6.87 -6.49 -15.58
C THR A 180 -7.81 -7.70 -15.47
N ALA A 181 -8.90 -7.60 -14.73
CA ALA A 181 -9.86 -8.69 -14.59
C ALA A 181 -10.50 -9.12 -15.93
N ASP A 182 -10.56 -8.20 -16.89
CA ASP A 182 -11.07 -8.45 -18.26
C ASP A 182 -9.96 -8.78 -19.27
N GLY A 183 -8.74 -9.07 -18.79
CA GLY A 183 -7.62 -9.56 -19.61
C GLY A 183 -6.81 -8.48 -20.35
N ARG A 184 -7.14 -7.20 -20.19
CA ARG A 184 -6.40 -6.08 -20.81
C ARG A 184 -5.14 -5.73 -20.01
N PRO A 185 -4.12 -5.11 -20.63
CA PRO A 185 -3.00 -4.55 -19.88
C PRO A 185 -3.45 -3.40 -18.98
N TYR A 186 -2.78 -3.22 -17.85
CA TYR A 186 -2.94 -2.01 -17.02
C TYR A 186 -2.35 -0.79 -17.74
N ARG A 187 -2.94 0.38 -17.49
CA ARG A 187 -2.29 1.65 -17.78
C ARG A 187 -1.22 1.89 -16.73
N LEU A 188 0.03 2.02 -17.16
CA LEU A 188 1.17 2.21 -16.26
C LEU A 188 1.59 3.69 -16.28
N LEU A 189 1.68 4.31 -15.11
CA LEU A 189 2.13 5.69 -14.93
C LEU A 189 3.37 5.69 -14.02
N PRO A 190 4.56 5.97 -14.57
CA PRO A 190 5.77 6.01 -13.78
C PRO A 190 5.85 7.26 -12.91
N LEU A 191 6.01 7.08 -11.61
CA LEU A 191 6.42 8.13 -10.68
C LEU A 191 7.94 8.26 -10.70
N PRO A 192 8.50 9.45 -10.68
CA PRO A 192 9.94 9.61 -10.59
C PRO A 192 10.45 9.04 -9.27
N MET A 193 11.69 8.56 -9.26
CA MET A 193 12.36 8.22 -8.02
C MET A 193 13.04 9.48 -7.45
N PRO A 194 12.82 9.81 -6.16
CA PRO A 194 13.56 10.90 -5.54
C PRO A 194 15.08 10.66 -5.59
N ARG A 195 15.85 11.73 -5.77
CA ARG A 195 17.30 11.65 -5.55
C ARG A 195 17.58 11.20 -4.12
N PRO A 196 18.67 10.44 -3.88
CA PRO A 196 18.99 9.89 -2.57
C PRO A 196 18.94 10.93 -1.45
N ILE A 197 18.27 10.59 -0.36
CA ILE A 197 18.21 11.37 0.88
C ILE A 197 18.79 10.49 1.98
N TYR A 198 19.66 11.07 2.79
CA TYR A 198 20.39 10.34 3.83
C TYR A 198 20.12 10.92 5.23
N ASP A 199 20.18 10.05 6.24
CA ASP A 199 20.35 10.43 7.65
C ASP A 199 21.66 9.80 8.15
N GLY A 200 22.72 10.60 8.26
CA GLY A 200 24.07 10.07 8.38
C GLY A 200 24.50 9.33 7.11
N ASP A 201 24.86 8.05 7.26
CA ASP A 201 25.24 7.17 6.16
C ASP A 201 24.06 6.32 5.64
N ASP A 202 22.91 6.37 6.31
CA ASP A 202 21.75 5.53 5.98
C ASP A 202 20.89 6.22 4.91
N ARG A 203 20.68 5.57 3.78
CA ARG A 203 19.75 6.02 2.75
C ARG A 203 18.31 5.82 3.20
N LEU A 204 17.50 6.86 3.11
CA LEU A 204 16.11 6.84 3.53
C LEU A 204 15.18 6.41 2.39
N PRO A 205 14.07 5.68 2.68
CA PRO A 205 13.16 5.14 1.69
C PRO A 205 12.20 6.20 1.12
N ALA A 206 12.74 7.20 0.43
CA ALA A 206 11.94 8.24 -0.20
C ALA A 206 11.22 7.72 -1.44
N THR A 207 9.91 7.91 -1.50
CA THR A 207 9.07 7.48 -2.63
C THR A 207 7.82 8.33 -2.77
N TYR A 208 7.46 8.73 -4.00
CA TYR A 208 6.21 9.42 -4.28
C TYR A 208 5.00 8.47 -4.32
N ALA A 209 5.19 7.15 -4.31
CA ALA A 209 4.09 6.19 -4.29
C ALA A 209 3.35 6.14 -2.94
N ASN A 210 3.98 6.59 -1.86
CA ASN A 210 3.38 6.54 -0.53
C ASN A 210 2.39 7.70 -0.25
N PHE A 211 1.53 8.00 -1.24
CA PHE A 211 0.48 9.00 -1.12
C PHE A 211 -0.79 8.45 -0.46
N VAL A 212 -1.61 9.35 0.09
CA VAL A 212 -2.89 9.04 0.73
C VAL A 212 -4.03 9.57 -0.14
N ILE A 213 -5.01 8.71 -0.41
CA ILE A 213 -6.22 9.08 -1.12
C ILE A 213 -7.32 9.35 -0.10
N ILE A 214 -7.86 10.57 -0.10
CA ILE A 214 -8.98 10.97 0.74
C ILE A 214 -10.15 11.49 -0.11
N ASN A 215 -11.29 11.77 0.53
CA ASN A 215 -12.45 12.32 -0.18
C ASN A 215 -12.11 13.69 -0.80
N GLY A 216 -12.07 13.73 -2.13
CA GLY A 216 -11.82 14.96 -2.89
C GLY A 216 -10.36 15.34 -3.10
N ALA A 217 -9.39 14.69 -2.42
CA ALA A 217 -7.97 15.04 -2.55
C ALA A 217 -7.06 13.81 -2.60
N VAL A 218 -5.82 14.04 -3.06
CA VAL A 218 -4.68 13.13 -2.88
C VAL A 218 -3.58 13.91 -2.18
N ILE A 219 -3.15 13.40 -1.03
CA ILE A 219 -2.05 13.97 -0.25
C ILE A 219 -0.80 13.18 -0.60
N TYR A 220 0.21 13.83 -1.17
CA TYR A 220 1.41 13.15 -1.63
C TYR A 220 2.67 13.71 -0.97
N PRO A 221 3.70 12.86 -0.76
CA PRO A 221 4.95 13.32 -0.16
C PRO A 221 5.74 14.18 -1.16
N THR A 222 6.39 15.23 -0.66
CA THR A 222 7.41 16.00 -1.37
C THR A 222 8.74 15.89 -0.61
N TYR A 223 9.84 16.10 -1.32
CA TYR A 223 11.17 15.87 -0.76
C TYR A 223 12.11 17.06 -0.93
N GLY A 224 11.58 18.27 -1.24
CA GLY A 224 12.37 19.45 -1.48
C GLY A 224 13.21 19.35 -2.76
N GLN A 225 12.72 18.62 -3.74
CA GLN A 225 13.30 18.41 -5.06
C GLN A 225 12.33 18.95 -6.13
N PRO A 226 12.29 20.27 -6.37
CA PRO A 226 11.18 20.93 -7.08
C PRO A 226 10.86 20.36 -8.46
N ASP A 227 11.85 19.87 -9.18
CA ASP A 227 11.69 19.24 -10.50
C ASP A 227 10.99 17.88 -10.39
N LEU A 228 11.40 17.04 -9.44
CA LEU A 228 10.80 15.71 -9.22
C LEU A 228 9.48 15.81 -8.46
N ASP A 229 9.37 16.73 -7.50
CA ASP A 229 8.13 17.01 -6.78
C ASP A 229 7.02 17.44 -7.78
N ALA A 230 7.34 18.34 -8.74
CA ALA A 230 6.40 18.78 -9.77
C ALA A 230 6.07 17.67 -10.78
N GLU A 231 7.04 16.81 -11.12
CA GLU A 231 6.76 15.65 -11.99
C GLU A 231 5.82 14.65 -11.30
N ALA A 232 6.06 14.36 -10.03
CA ALA A 232 5.20 13.47 -9.24
C ALA A 232 3.78 14.03 -9.14
N GLU A 233 3.62 15.32 -8.85
CA GLU A 233 2.32 16.00 -8.82
C GLU A 233 1.59 15.85 -10.14
N ARG A 234 2.26 16.10 -11.26
CA ARG A 234 1.68 15.95 -12.59
C ARG A 234 1.18 14.52 -12.86
N VAL A 235 2.00 13.51 -12.53
CA VAL A 235 1.64 12.09 -12.75
C VAL A 235 0.47 11.67 -11.85
N ILE A 236 0.47 12.09 -10.58
CA ILE A 236 -0.63 11.82 -9.66
C ILE A 236 -1.92 12.52 -10.15
N GLY A 237 -1.83 13.77 -10.59
CA GLY A 237 -2.97 14.51 -11.15
C GLY A 237 -3.56 13.87 -12.41
N GLU A 238 -2.72 13.26 -13.25
CA GLU A 238 -3.14 12.49 -14.42
C GLU A 238 -3.91 11.21 -14.02
N ALA A 239 -3.50 10.58 -12.91
CA ALA A 239 -4.15 9.37 -12.39
C ALA A 239 -5.47 9.66 -11.66
N PHE A 240 -5.58 10.83 -11.03
CA PHE A 240 -6.72 11.22 -10.20
C PHE A 240 -7.36 12.54 -10.68
N PRO A 241 -7.93 12.59 -11.88
CA PRO A 241 -8.50 13.83 -12.43
C PRO A 241 -9.63 14.35 -11.53
N GLY A 242 -9.61 15.66 -11.26
CA GLY A 242 -10.63 16.34 -10.47
C GLY A 242 -10.45 16.24 -8.96
N ARG A 243 -9.37 15.62 -8.47
CA ARG A 243 -8.99 15.67 -7.04
C ARG A 243 -8.01 16.81 -6.79
N GLU A 244 -8.12 17.43 -5.65
CA GLU A 244 -7.10 18.37 -5.16
C GLU A 244 -5.81 17.63 -4.85
N LEU A 245 -4.67 18.20 -5.25
CA LEU A 245 -3.35 17.62 -4.95
C LEU A 245 -2.68 18.44 -3.86
N ILE A 246 -2.32 17.77 -2.77
CA ILE A 246 -1.74 18.41 -1.58
C ILE A 246 -0.36 17.80 -1.33
N GLY A 247 0.70 18.55 -1.65
CA GLY A 247 2.07 18.14 -1.37
C GLY A 247 2.47 18.43 0.08
N ILE A 248 3.04 17.44 0.77
CA ILE A 248 3.55 17.60 2.14
C ILE A 248 5.02 17.22 2.17
N ASP A 249 5.87 18.12 2.68
CA ASP A 249 7.30 17.85 2.90
C ASP A 249 7.48 16.71 3.89
N SER A 250 7.94 15.58 3.37
CA SER A 250 8.05 14.32 4.10
C SER A 250 9.49 13.96 4.48
N ARG A 251 10.47 14.87 4.29
CA ARG A 251 11.87 14.62 4.64
C ARG A 251 12.09 14.29 6.12
N THR A 252 11.25 14.81 7.00
CA THR A 252 11.28 14.47 8.42
C THR A 252 10.59 13.13 8.68
N VAL A 253 9.50 12.85 7.98
CA VAL A 253 8.69 11.63 8.17
C VAL A 253 9.48 10.38 7.77
N ILE A 254 10.18 10.42 6.64
CA ILE A 254 10.96 9.27 6.14
C ILE A 254 12.13 8.86 7.05
N ARG A 255 12.57 9.71 7.98
CA ARG A 255 13.57 9.34 9.02
C ARG A 255 13.08 8.23 9.96
N GLN A 256 11.79 7.92 9.93
CA GLN A 256 11.18 6.79 10.63
C GLN A 256 10.89 5.61 9.68
N HIS A 257 11.60 5.55 8.54
CA HIS A 257 11.54 4.47 7.54
C HIS A 257 10.15 4.25 6.90
N GLY A 258 9.26 5.25 6.98
CA GLY A 258 7.93 5.29 6.36
C GLY A 258 7.62 6.68 5.86
N SER A 259 6.54 6.83 5.04
CA SER A 259 6.10 8.13 4.57
C SER A 259 4.61 8.36 4.89
N LEU A 260 3.89 9.18 4.14
CA LEU A 260 2.55 9.66 4.51
C LEU A 260 1.52 8.53 4.65
N HIS A 261 1.44 7.61 3.70
CA HIS A 261 0.48 6.50 3.75
C HIS A 261 0.75 5.59 4.94
N CYS A 262 2.03 5.33 5.25
CA CYS A 262 2.44 4.55 6.41
C CYS A 262 2.00 5.17 7.75
N CYS A 263 1.76 6.48 7.80
CA CYS A 263 1.32 7.21 8.99
C CYS A 263 -0.21 7.28 9.14
N THR A 264 -0.98 6.64 8.25
CA THR A 264 -2.44 6.77 8.20
C THR A 264 -3.15 5.45 8.40
N MET A 265 -4.38 5.53 8.91
CA MET A 265 -5.36 4.46 8.91
C MET A 265 -6.66 5.02 8.32
N GLN A 266 -7.22 4.36 7.32
CA GLN A 266 -8.50 4.75 6.73
C GLN A 266 -9.65 4.04 7.43
N LEU A 267 -10.60 4.81 7.88
CA LEU A 267 -11.84 4.32 8.49
C LEU A 267 -13.03 4.81 7.65
N PHE A 268 -14.01 3.96 7.48
CA PHE A 268 -15.26 4.31 6.79
C PHE A 268 -16.25 4.89 7.79
N SER A 269 -16.92 5.95 7.40
CA SER A 269 -18.00 6.59 8.17
C SER A 269 -19.36 6.32 7.55
#